data_57674996165d70fb5a796b64a56ee841
#
_entry.id   57674996165d70fb5a796b64a56ee841
#
_cell.length_a   1.000
_cell.length_b   1.000
_cell.length_c   1.000
_cell.angle_alpha   90.00
_cell.angle_beta   90.00
_cell.angle_gamma   90.00
#
_symmetry.space_group_name_H-M   'P 1'
#
loop_
_entity.id
_entity.type
_entity.pdbx_description
1 polymer ?
#
loop_
_entity_poly.entity_id
_entity_poly.type
_entity_poly.pdbx_seq_one_letter_code
_entity_poly.pdbx_strand_id
1 'polypeptide(L)'
;MTSTSDSLRSDDRKLLLGMLGVLVAVFALVASNVAANHSPKPHDLPVGIVGTPGSGVAVRAELARAAPGAYAVHPYRSLASARNAVLHRSVYGAFQPAPSPVLLVATAASPPAAVLLQRTFATVAGRSGRALTIKDLVPLPSSDSSGATSFSVVLSLILAGLAGTSLVYAFTQHRSEATRLMVTLSIGVGAGLVTALVTNILIGAYPGHFFAVWGVATLFVLAIGLPIAAFQVIFGLAGTAIGWILFLVIGNPASGGSSAPHRSRASGDPSVKSCPPVPPSPPCVTSCTSTGTGPLTP
;
A
#
# COMPACT_ATOMS: atom_id res chain seq x y z
N MET A 1 -46.37 25.00 -32.29
CA MET A 1 -45.02 25.57 -31.99
C MET A 1 -44.55 25.42 -30.56
N THR A 2 -45.29 24.77 -29.67
CA THR A 2 -44.96 24.59 -28.24
C THR A 2 -44.12 23.34 -27.90
N SER A 3 -44.02 22.35 -28.80
CA SER A 3 -43.33 21.10 -28.50
C SER A 3 -41.79 21.16 -28.60
N THR A 4 -41.25 22.10 -29.38
CA THR A 4 -39.81 22.23 -29.59
C THR A 4 -39.10 22.95 -28.44
N SER A 5 -39.78 23.87 -27.77
CA SER A 5 -39.21 24.59 -26.62
C SER A 5 -39.15 23.74 -25.35
N ASP A 6 -40.06 22.78 -25.19
CA ASP A 6 -40.08 21.89 -24.03
C ASP A 6 -39.04 20.76 -24.16
N SER A 7 -38.77 20.30 -25.40
CA SER A 7 -37.71 19.30 -25.65
C SER A 7 -36.32 19.90 -25.42
N LEU A 8 -36.06 21.14 -25.89
CA LEU A 8 -34.80 21.84 -25.64
C LEU A 8 -34.56 22.08 -24.16
N ARG A 9 -35.57 22.48 -23.39
CA ARG A 9 -35.48 22.62 -21.93
C ARG A 9 -35.18 21.31 -21.19
N SER A 10 -35.74 20.19 -21.68
CA SER A 10 -35.50 18.88 -21.08
C SER A 10 -34.05 18.39 -21.30
N ASP A 11 -33.51 18.67 -22.50
CA ASP A 11 -32.14 18.26 -22.85
C ASP A 11 -31.10 19.13 -22.18
N ASP A 12 -31.34 20.44 -22.06
CA ASP A 12 -30.49 21.34 -21.25
C ASP A 12 -30.47 20.92 -19.76
N ARG A 13 -31.62 20.51 -19.21
CA ARG A 13 -31.69 20.02 -17.83
C ARG A 13 -30.89 18.72 -17.65
N LYS A 14 -30.94 17.80 -18.61
CA LYS A 14 -30.12 16.55 -18.57
C LYS A 14 -28.65 16.86 -18.66
N LEU A 15 -28.25 17.78 -19.53
CA LEU A 15 -26.86 18.25 -19.64
C LEU A 15 -26.38 18.89 -18.33
N LEU A 16 -27.16 19.77 -17.73
CA LEU A 16 -26.83 20.39 -16.44
C LEU A 16 -26.71 19.36 -15.31
N LEU A 17 -27.63 18.39 -15.24
CA LEU A 17 -27.57 17.31 -14.26
C LEU A 17 -26.35 16.42 -14.49
N GLY A 18 -26.01 16.13 -15.75
CA GLY A 18 -24.80 15.38 -16.10
C GLY A 18 -23.53 16.13 -15.70
N MET A 19 -23.44 17.42 -16.01
CA MET A 19 -22.31 18.27 -15.59
C MET A 19 -22.19 18.34 -14.06
N LEU A 20 -23.31 18.53 -13.36
CA LEU A 20 -23.32 18.54 -11.90
C LEU A 20 -22.86 17.20 -11.33
N GLY A 21 -23.32 16.08 -11.90
CA GLY A 21 -22.87 14.75 -11.51
C GLY A 21 -21.36 14.54 -11.68
N VAL A 22 -20.79 14.98 -12.79
CA VAL A 22 -19.34 14.95 -13.02
C VAL A 22 -18.60 15.82 -12.00
N LEU A 23 -19.07 17.04 -11.73
CA LEU A 23 -18.44 17.92 -10.74
C LEU A 23 -18.48 17.32 -9.33
N VAL A 24 -19.60 16.71 -8.94
CA VAL A 24 -19.72 16.00 -7.64
C VAL A 24 -18.75 14.82 -7.58
N ALA A 25 -18.62 14.04 -8.66
CA ALA A 25 -17.68 12.92 -8.73
C ALA A 25 -16.21 13.40 -8.63
N VAL A 26 -15.85 14.47 -9.34
CA VAL A 26 -14.53 15.09 -9.25
C VAL A 26 -14.27 15.63 -7.85
N PHE A 27 -15.23 16.30 -7.25
CA PHE A 27 -15.12 16.80 -5.88
C PHE A 27 -14.90 15.63 -4.90
N ALA A 28 -15.70 14.57 -4.99
CA ALA A 28 -15.57 13.38 -4.14
C ALA A 28 -14.20 12.71 -4.30
N LEU A 29 -13.71 12.60 -5.55
CA LEU A 29 -12.38 12.06 -5.85
C LEU A 29 -11.28 12.91 -5.23
N VAL A 30 -11.29 14.23 -5.45
CA VAL A 30 -10.31 15.15 -4.90
C VAL A 30 -10.37 15.17 -3.39
N ALA A 31 -11.57 15.31 -2.81
CA ALA A 31 -11.76 15.37 -1.36
C ALA A 31 -11.28 14.07 -0.68
N SER A 32 -11.62 12.88 -1.22
CA SER A 32 -11.21 11.61 -0.65
C SER A 32 -9.69 11.42 -0.74
N ASN A 33 -9.06 11.76 -1.86
CA ASN A 33 -7.60 11.65 -2.02
C ASN A 33 -6.86 12.67 -1.16
N VAL A 34 -7.31 13.92 -1.12
CA VAL A 34 -6.71 14.96 -0.27
C VAL A 34 -6.88 14.60 1.20
N ALA A 35 -8.08 14.19 1.65
CA ALA A 35 -8.32 13.78 3.02
C ALA A 35 -7.42 12.61 3.46
N ALA A 36 -7.24 11.61 2.58
CA ALA A 36 -6.37 10.47 2.85
C ALA A 36 -4.88 10.85 2.95
N ASN A 37 -4.42 11.87 2.22
CA ASN A 37 -3.00 12.22 2.11
C ASN A 37 -2.62 13.55 2.77
N HIS A 38 -3.59 14.38 3.20
CA HIS A 38 -3.34 15.75 3.68
C HIS A 38 -2.45 15.81 4.92
N SER A 39 -2.61 14.91 5.86
CA SER A 39 -1.81 14.90 7.10
C SER A 39 -1.67 13.46 7.61
N PRO A 40 -0.87 12.62 6.93
CA PRO A 40 -0.71 11.24 7.33
C PRO A 40 0.07 11.19 8.65
N LYS A 41 -0.65 11.17 9.77
CA LYS A 41 -0.05 10.95 11.08
C LYS A 41 0.21 9.43 11.22
N PRO A 42 1.45 9.03 11.52
CA PRO A 42 1.71 7.65 11.85
C PRO A 42 0.91 7.29 13.11
N HIS A 43 0.33 6.10 13.13
CA HIS A 43 -0.38 5.56 14.28
C HIS A 43 0.13 4.15 14.53
N ASP A 44 0.65 3.91 15.74
CA ASP A 44 1.19 2.61 16.16
C ASP A 44 2.20 1.99 15.16
N LEU A 45 3.02 2.82 14.49
CA LEU A 45 4.02 2.31 13.55
C LEU A 45 5.05 1.46 14.31
N PRO A 46 5.18 0.14 14.03
CA PRO A 46 6.09 -0.71 14.77
C PRO A 46 7.55 -0.38 14.45
N VAL A 47 8.30 -0.07 15.50
CA VAL A 47 9.72 0.32 15.44
C VAL A 47 10.51 -0.45 16.48
N GLY A 48 11.64 -1.03 16.06
CA GLY A 48 12.57 -1.73 16.95
C GLY A 48 13.48 -0.74 17.68
N ILE A 49 13.76 -0.99 18.96
CA ILE A 49 14.83 -0.32 19.70
C ILE A 49 15.79 -1.36 20.22
N VAL A 50 17.08 -1.21 19.88
CA VAL A 50 18.15 -2.11 20.27
C VAL A 50 18.89 -1.52 21.45
N GLY A 51 19.03 -2.27 22.54
CA GLY A 51 19.82 -1.85 23.68
C GLY A 51 19.31 -2.38 25.01
N THR A 52 19.82 -1.81 26.08
CA THR A 52 19.38 -2.13 27.44
C THR A 52 17.95 -1.64 27.70
N PRO A 53 17.23 -2.22 28.65
CA PRO A 53 15.88 -1.77 28.99
C PRO A 53 15.78 -0.27 29.28
N GLY A 54 16.80 0.31 29.94
CA GLY A 54 16.85 1.75 30.26
C GLY A 54 16.97 2.65 29.03
N SER A 55 17.79 2.27 28.04
CA SER A 55 17.92 3.03 26.80
C SER A 55 16.63 2.97 25.97
N GLY A 56 15.93 1.83 26.01
CA GLY A 56 14.63 1.68 25.36
C GLY A 56 13.56 2.60 25.95
N VAL A 57 13.53 2.76 27.27
CA VAL A 57 12.61 3.68 27.98
C VAL A 57 12.88 5.13 27.59
N ALA A 58 14.15 5.55 27.57
CA ALA A 58 14.53 6.91 27.18
C ALA A 58 14.10 7.25 25.74
N VAL A 59 14.39 6.37 24.78
CA VAL A 59 13.99 6.58 23.38
C VAL A 59 12.46 6.56 23.22
N ARG A 60 11.76 5.69 23.93
CA ARG A 60 10.29 5.68 23.94
C ARG A 60 9.71 7.00 24.44
N ALA A 61 10.27 7.54 25.53
CA ALA A 61 9.83 8.83 26.07
C ALA A 61 10.09 9.97 25.08
N GLU A 62 11.23 9.97 24.38
CA GLU A 62 11.53 10.95 23.32
C GLU A 62 10.57 10.84 22.13
N LEU A 63 10.27 9.64 21.68
CA LEU A 63 9.31 9.40 20.60
C LEU A 63 7.90 9.82 20.99
N ALA A 64 7.48 9.54 22.24
CA ALA A 64 6.18 9.95 22.75
C ALA A 64 6.05 11.47 22.88
N ARG A 65 7.14 12.20 23.17
CA ARG A 65 7.14 13.67 23.15
C ARG A 65 7.12 14.23 21.73
N ALA A 66 7.87 13.61 20.81
CA ALA A 66 7.95 14.07 19.42
C ALA A 66 6.65 13.82 18.63
N ALA A 67 6.02 12.67 18.84
CA ALA A 67 4.81 12.24 18.14
C ALA A 67 4.01 11.24 18.98
N PRO A 68 3.10 11.73 19.85
CA PRO A 68 2.29 10.88 20.73
C PRO A 68 1.45 9.88 19.93
N GLY A 69 1.52 8.58 20.30
CA GLY A 69 0.76 7.51 19.64
C GLY A 69 1.21 7.14 18.22
N ALA A 70 2.31 7.75 17.73
CA ALA A 70 2.79 7.49 16.38
C ALA A 70 3.53 6.16 16.24
N TYR A 71 4.18 5.69 17.30
CA TYR A 71 5.12 4.57 17.25
C TYR A 71 4.80 3.49 18.28
N ALA A 72 4.72 2.25 17.84
CA ALA A 72 4.72 1.06 18.68
C ALA A 72 6.16 0.55 18.83
N VAL A 73 6.72 0.70 20.03
CA VAL A 73 8.15 0.39 20.28
C VAL A 73 8.32 -1.05 20.73
N HIS A 74 9.12 -1.81 19.98
CA HIS A 74 9.48 -3.20 20.25
C HIS A 74 10.97 -3.29 20.68
N PRO A 75 11.28 -3.78 21.90
CA PRO A 75 12.66 -3.91 22.36
C PRO A 75 13.35 -5.12 21.74
N TYR A 76 14.59 -4.94 21.31
CA TYR A 76 15.47 -6.01 20.82
C TYR A 76 16.79 -6.01 21.58
N ARG A 77 17.28 -7.21 21.90
CA ARG A 77 18.53 -7.39 22.68
C ARG A 77 19.79 -7.21 21.82
N SER A 78 19.69 -7.43 20.50
CA SER A 78 20.83 -7.37 19.60
C SER A 78 20.45 -6.72 18.26
N LEU A 79 21.45 -6.13 17.61
CA LEU A 79 21.27 -5.57 16.27
C LEU A 79 20.90 -6.65 15.24
N ALA A 80 21.39 -7.88 15.43
CA ALA A 80 21.08 -9.01 14.55
C ALA A 80 19.60 -9.40 14.62
N SER A 81 19.02 -9.48 15.82
CA SER A 81 17.60 -9.78 15.98
C SER A 81 16.71 -8.66 15.43
N ALA A 82 17.10 -7.41 15.64
CA ALA A 82 16.41 -6.25 15.09
C ALA A 82 16.50 -6.20 13.55
N ARG A 83 17.67 -6.52 12.98
CA ARG A 83 17.86 -6.63 11.53
C ARG A 83 16.91 -7.68 10.92
N ASN A 84 16.82 -8.86 11.54
CA ASN A 84 15.91 -9.91 11.08
C ASN A 84 14.45 -9.46 11.17
N ALA A 85 14.06 -8.75 12.23
CA ALA A 85 12.71 -8.20 12.36
C ALA A 85 12.37 -7.17 11.27
N VAL A 86 13.33 -6.33 10.85
CA VAL A 86 13.16 -5.42 9.72
C VAL A 86 13.01 -6.19 8.40
N LEU A 87 13.86 -7.19 8.15
CA LEU A 87 13.81 -8.01 6.94
C LEU A 87 12.50 -8.81 6.82
N HIS A 88 11.97 -9.31 7.93
CA HIS A 88 10.68 -10.01 7.99
C HIS A 88 9.47 -9.07 8.13
N ARG A 89 9.68 -7.74 8.02
CA ARG A 89 8.63 -6.72 8.11
C ARG A 89 7.83 -6.73 9.43
N SER A 90 8.39 -7.29 10.49
CA SER A 90 7.80 -7.22 11.83
C SER A 90 7.89 -5.80 12.42
N VAL A 91 8.91 -5.03 11.99
CA VAL A 91 9.07 -3.59 12.26
C VAL A 91 9.53 -2.89 11.00
N TYR A 92 9.17 -1.61 10.86
CA TYR A 92 9.56 -0.79 9.69
C TYR A 92 10.98 -0.26 9.74
N GLY A 93 11.57 -0.23 10.92
CA GLY A 93 12.96 0.14 11.15
C GLY A 93 13.37 -0.18 12.56
N ALA A 94 14.68 -0.18 12.81
CA ALA A 94 15.23 -0.43 14.13
C ALA A 94 16.32 0.58 14.47
N PHE A 95 16.26 1.16 15.66
CA PHE A 95 17.18 2.17 16.12
C PHE A 95 18.03 1.65 17.28
N GLN A 96 19.33 1.82 17.17
CA GLN A 96 20.30 1.57 18.23
C GLN A 96 20.86 2.92 18.70
N PRO A 97 20.60 3.35 19.94
CA PRO A 97 21.05 4.65 20.44
C PRO A 97 22.52 4.71 20.83
N ALA A 98 23.13 3.57 21.23
CA ALA A 98 24.49 3.49 21.76
C ALA A 98 25.22 2.23 21.26
N PRO A 99 26.55 2.27 21.11
CA PRO A 99 27.47 3.37 21.39
C PRO A 99 27.42 4.50 20.34
N SER A 100 27.10 4.18 19.09
CA SER A 100 26.84 5.13 17.99
C SER A 100 25.39 4.99 17.53
N PRO A 101 24.66 6.09 17.29
CA PRO A 101 23.29 6.02 16.79
C PRO A 101 23.25 5.40 15.40
N VAL A 102 22.60 4.23 15.29
CA VAL A 102 22.41 3.53 14.01
C VAL A 102 20.93 3.28 13.80
N LEU A 103 20.43 3.67 12.65
CA LEU A 103 19.07 3.37 12.19
C LEU A 103 19.11 2.36 11.05
N LEU A 104 18.52 1.20 11.27
CA LEU A 104 18.27 0.20 10.23
C LEU A 104 16.92 0.48 9.59
N VAL A 105 16.87 0.58 8.28
CA VAL A 105 15.65 0.71 7.47
C VAL A 105 15.68 -0.25 6.31
N ALA A 106 14.53 -0.48 5.70
CA ALA A 106 14.41 -1.19 4.43
C ALA A 106 13.55 -0.32 3.50
N THR A 107 14.20 0.54 2.71
CA THR A 107 13.50 1.51 1.85
C THR A 107 12.60 0.83 0.84
N ALA A 108 13.01 -0.31 0.28
CA ALA A 108 12.19 -1.08 -0.65
C ALA A 108 10.92 -1.68 -0.01
N ALA A 109 10.86 -1.84 1.33
CA ALA A 109 9.68 -2.35 2.00
C ALA A 109 8.58 -1.28 2.14
N SER A 110 8.96 -0.04 2.47
CA SER A 110 8.06 1.12 2.58
C SER A 110 8.86 2.43 2.54
N PRO A 111 9.04 3.03 1.35
CA PRO A 111 9.75 4.30 1.21
C PRO A 111 9.22 5.41 2.12
N PRO A 112 7.88 5.62 2.24
CA PRO A 112 7.36 6.66 3.12
C PRO A 112 7.67 6.43 4.60
N ALA A 113 7.62 5.16 5.06
CA ALA A 113 7.98 4.84 6.44
C ALA A 113 9.48 5.05 6.70
N ALA A 114 10.34 4.66 5.76
CA ALA A 114 11.78 4.87 5.87
C ALA A 114 12.13 6.35 5.98
N VAL A 115 11.57 7.21 5.11
CA VAL A 115 11.79 8.68 5.17
C VAL A 115 11.28 9.26 6.49
N LEU A 116 10.11 8.83 6.94
CA LEU A 116 9.56 9.28 8.23
C LEU A 116 10.48 8.92 9.41
N LEU A 117 10.93 7.64 9.46
CA LEU A 117 11.82 7.16 10.50
C LEU A 117 13.17 7.89 10.48
N GLN A 118 13.75 8.09 9.28
CA GLN A 118 15.00 8.86 9.13
C GLN A 118 14.86 10.26 9.71
N ARG A 119 13.81 11.00 9.39
CA ARG A 119 13.57 12.35 9.93
C ARG A 119 13.38 12.35 11.45
N THR A 120 12.56 11.42 11.96
CA THR A 120 12.28 11.34 13.40
C THR A 120 13.52 10.98 14.20
N PHE A 121 14.26 9.94 13.78
CA PHE A 121 15.45 9.51 14.50
C PHE A 121 16.65 10.42 14.28
N ALA A 122 16.72 11.16 13.17
CA ALA A 122 17.71 12.24 13.02
C ALA A 122 17.49 13.33 14.09
N THR A 123 16.23 13.70 14.36
CA THR A 123 15.90 14.65 15.41
C THR A 123 16.25 14.11 16.80
N VAL A 124 15.95 12.84 17.07
CA VAL A 124 16.29 12.19 18.34
C VAL A 124 17.80 12.09 18.55
N ALA A 125 18.56 11.69 17.53
CA ALA A 125 20.02 11.61 17.57
C ALA A 125 20.66 13.00 17.71
N GLY A 126 20.14 14.00 16.98
CA GLY A 126 20.61 15.39 17.02
C GLY A 126 20.49 16.02 18.40
N ARG A 127 19.45 15.70 19.17
CA ARG A 127 19.32 16.14 20.58
C ARG A 127 20.41 15.58 21.49
N SER A 128 21.00 14.44 21.13
CA SER A 128 22.11 13.83 21.84
C SER A 128 23.49 14.32 21.33
N GLY A 129 23.53 15.27 20.39
CA GLY A 129 24.74 15.78 19.77
C GLY A 129 25.50 14.75 18.92
N ARG A 130 24.85 13.68 18.49
CA ARG A 130 25.48 12.57 17.76
C ARG A 130 24.93 12.47 16.34
N ALA A 131 25.82 12.18 15.38
CA ALA A 131 25.45 11.94 14.01
C ALA A 131 24.73 10.57 13.90
N LEU A 132 23.58 10.54 13.22
CA LEU A 132 22.83 9.31 12.92
C LEU A 132 23.44 8.60 11.72
N THR A 133 23.86 7.35 11.89
CA THR A 133 24.26 6.48 10.79
C THR A 133 23.01 5.71 10.29
N ILE A 134 22.65 5.91 9.05
CA ILE A 134 21.54 5.18 8.42
C ILE A 134 22.11 4.00 7.63
N LYS A 135 21.60 2.79 7.93
CA LYS A 135 21.92 1.58 7.16
C LYS A 135 20.65 1.06 6.51
N ASP A 136 20.59 1.15 5.20
CA ASP A 136 19.51 0.56 4.41
C ASP A 136 19.82 -0.92 4.15
N LEU A 137 18.93 -1.80 4.63
CA LEU A 137 19.10 -3.25 4.51
C LEU A 137 18.65 -3.78 3.16
N VAL A 138 17.69 -3.10 2.55
CA VAL A 138 17.12 -3.42 1.23
C VAL A 138 16.90 -2.10 0.49
N PRO A 139 17.97 -1.57 -0.14
CA PRO A 139 17.87 -0.32 -0.88
C PRO A 139 16.97 -0.49 -2.11
N LEU A 140 16.35 0.59 -2.52
CA LEU A 140 15.65 0.67 -3.79
C LEU A 140 16.67 0.59 -4.95
N PRO A 141 16.27 0.05 -6.11
CA PRO A 141 17.11 0.10 -7.31
C PRO A 141 17.52 1.55 -7.63
N SER A 142 18.74 1.72 -8.14
CA SER A 142 19.23 3.05 -8.54
C SER A 142 18.36 3.72 -9.62
N SER A 143 17.68 2.91 -10.42
CA SER A 143 16.69 3.34 -11.43
C SER A 143 15.39 3.86 -10.83
N ASP A 144 15.06 3.56 -9.55
CA ASP A 144 13.86 4.01 -8.86
C ASP A 144 14.15 4.35 -7.39
N SER A 145 15.03 5.30 -7.18
CA SER A 145 15.47 5.72 -5.83
C SER A 145 14.36 6.25 -4.93
N SER A 146 13.23 6.66 -5.51
CA SER A 146 12.05 7.16 -4.79
C SER A 146 10.99 6.10 -4.51
N GLY A 147 11.05 4.93 -5.16
CA GLY A 147 10.00 3.90 -5.12
C GLY A 147 8.70 4.33 -5.81
N ALA A 148 8.75 5.42 -6.60
CA ALA A 148 7.59 5.98 -7.28
C ALA A 148 7.13 5.13 -8.47
N THR A 149 8.02 4.33 -9.05
CA THR A 149 7.70 3.47 -10.21
C THR A 149 6.58 2.50 -9.87
N SER A 150 6.62 1.82 -8.74
CA SER A 150 5.57 0.88 -8.33
C SER A 150 4.21 1.57 -8.20
N PHE A 151 4.16 2.75 -7.59
CA PHE A 151 2.93 3.52 -7.48
C PHE A 151 2.40 3.97 -8.85
N SER A 152 3.29 4.49 -9.71
CA SER A 152 2.94 4.94 -11.05
C SER A 152 2.44 3.79 -11.92
N VAL A 153 3.04 2.60 -11.83
CA VAL A 153 2.60 1.39 -12.52
C VAL A 153 1.19 0.99 -12.08
N VAL A 154 0.94 0.92 -10.76
CA VAL A 154 -0.39 0.60 -10.23
C VAL A 154 -1.44 1.60 -10.71
N LEU A 155 -1.15 2.89 -10.64
CA LEU A 155 -2.05 3.93 -11.12
C LEU A 155 -2.34 3.79 -12.63
N SER A 156 -1.31 3.52 -13.44
CA SER A 156 -1.46 3.30 -14.88
C SER A 156 -2.30 2.06 -15.17
N LEU A 157 -2.14 0.98 -14.41
CA LEU A 157 -2.95 -0.24 -14.56
C LEU A 157 -4.42 -0.01 -14.16
N ILE A 158 -4.67 0.80 -13.12
CA ILE A 158 -6.04 1.20 -12.77
C ILE A 158 -6.68 1.94 -13.94
N LEU A 159 -5.99 2.94 -14.48
CA LEU A 159 -6.48 3.72 -15.61
C LEU A 159 -6.65 2.85 -16.86
N ALA A 160 -5.74 1.93 -17.13
CA ALA A 160 -5.85 0.98 -18.25
C ALA A 160 -7.09 0.09 -18.12
N GLY A 161 -7.38 -0.43 -16.92
CA GLY A 161 -8.59 -1.21 -16.64
C GLY A 161 -9.87 -0.40 -16.82
N LEU A 162 -9.92 0.79 -16.23
CA LEU A 162 -11.08 1.68 -16.32
C LEU A 162 -11.32 2.19 -17.75
N ALA A 163 -10.32 2.83 -18.34
CA ALA A 163 -10.43 3.43 -19.67
C ALA A 163 -10.55 2.37 -20.77
N GLY A 164 -9.74 1.31 -20.67
CA GLY A 164 -9.77 0.19 -21.63
C GLY A 164 -11.14 -0.44 -21.72
N THR A 165 -11.75 -0.80 -20.59
CA THR A 165 -13.09 -1.40 -20.56
C THR A 165 -14.18 -0.43 -21.01
N SER A 166 -14.05 0.86 -20.64
CA SER A 166 -14.99 1.89 -21.09
C SER A 166 -14.94 2.07 -22.61
N LEU A 167 -13.75 2.05 -23.18
CA LEU A 167 -13.53 2.15 -24.63
C LEU A 167 -14.06 0.92 -25.36
N VAL A 168 -13.80 -0.29 -24.83
CA VAL A 168 -14.39 -1.54 -25.36
C VAL A 168 -15.90 -1.41 -25.45
N TYR A 169 -16.54 -0.97 -24.36
CA TYR A 169 -18.00 -0.77 -24.35
C TYR A 169 -18.45 0.19 -25.45
N ALA A 170 -17.80 1.35 -25.60
CA ALA A 170 -18.16 2.34 -26.59
C ALA A 170 -18.11 1.80 -28.04
N PHE A 171 -17.12 0.96 -28.36
CA PHE A 171 -16.95 0.41 -29.72
C PHE A 171 -17.66 -0.93 -29.92
N THR A 172 -18.06 -1.63 -28.88
CA THR A 172 -18.64 -2.98 -28.99
C THR A 172 -20.08 -3.09 -28.50
N GLN A 173 -20.76 -1.98 -28.26
CA GLN A 173 -22.14 -1.98 -27.75
C GLN A 173 -23.15 -2.71 -28.68
N HIS A 174 -22.85 -2.82 -29.98
CA HIS A 174 -23.65 -3.55 -30.96
C HIS A 174 -23.13 -4.97 -31.21
N ARG A 175 -22.11 -5.43 -30.51
CA ARG A 175 -21.52 -6.76 -30.65
C ARG A 175 -22.04 -7.71 -29.57
N SER A 176 -21.83 -9.02 -29.78
CA SER A 176 -22.21 -10.03 -28.77
C SER A 176 -21.40 -9.87 -27.49
N GLU A 177 -21.96 -10.28 -26.35
CA GLU A 177 -21.29 -10.25 -25.05
C GLU A 177 -19.99 -11.08 -25.05
N ALA A 178 -20.00 -12.22 -25.80
CA ALA A 178 -18.79 -13.03 -25.96
C ALA A 178 -17.65 -12.24 -26.66
N THR A 179 -17.99 -11.48 -27.72
CA THR A 179 -17.00 -10.62 -28.39
C THR A 179 -16.47 -9.55 -27.46
N ARG A 180 -17.35 -8.90 -26.67
CA ARG A 180 -16.97 -7.90 -25.69
C ARG A 180 -16.01 -8.47 -24.65
N LEU A 181 -16.33 -9.66 -24.11
CA LEU A 181 -15.48 -10.36 -23.16
C LEU A 181 -14.10 -10.68 -23.75
N MET A 182 -14.07 -11.25 -24.97
CA MET A 182 -12.81 -11.58 -25.64
C MET A 182 -11.93 -10.34 -25.87
N VAL A 183 -12.51 -9.21 -26.28
CA VAL A 183 -11.77 -7.95 -26.47
C VAL A 183 -11.26 -7.43 -25.13
N THR A 184 -12.06 -7.48 -24.08
CA THR A 184 -11.63 -7.07 -22.72
C THR A 184 -10.46 -7.92 -22.24
N LEU A 185 -10.52 -9.25 -22.41
CA LEU A 185 -9.41 -10.15 -22.06
C LEU A 185 -8.14 -9.84 -22.86
N SER A 186 -8.29 -9.60 -24.18
CA SER A 186 -7.15 -9.27 -25.04
C SER A 186 -6.49 -7.96 -24.64
N ILE A 187 -7.26 -6.93 -24.27
CA ILE A 187 -6.73 -5.65 -23.75
C ILE A 187 -6.03 -5.87 -22.43
N GLY A 188 -6.57 -6.68 -21.52
CA GLY A 188 -5.92 -7.00 -20.25
C GLY A 188 -4.55 -7.65 -20.45
N VAL A 189 -4.47 -8.66 -21.33
CA VAL A 189 -3.22 -9.35 -21.68
C VAL A 189 -2.22 -8.40 -22.33
N GLY A 190 -2.69 -7.57 -23.29
CA GLY A 190 -1.86 -6.58 -23.99
C GLY A 190 -1.34 -5.48 -23.06
N ALA A 191 -2.18 -4.92 -22.18
CA ALA A 191 -1.78 -3.91 -21.21
C ALA A 191 -0.75 -4.48 -20.23
N GLY A 192 -0.92 -5.72 -19.78
CA GLY A 192 0.06 -6.42 -18.95
C GLY A 192 1.39 -6.58 -19.66
N LEU A 193 1.37 -6.98 -20.94
CA LEU A 193 2.58 -7.14 -21.76
C LEU A 193 3.33 -5.80 -21.92
N VAL A 194 2.61 -4.73 -22.27
CA VAL A 194 3.20 -3.38 -22.39
C VAL A 194 3.82 -2.95 -21.06
N THR A 195 3.13 -3.18 -19.95
CA THR A 195 3.66 -2.87 -18.62
C THR A 195 4.94 -3.64 -18.34
N ALA A 196 4.98 -4.94 -18.62
CA ALA A 196 6.17 -5.76 -18.44
C ALA A 196 7.34 -5.31 -19.33
N LEU A 197 7.09 -4.96 -20.58
CA LEU A 197 8.11 -4.43 -21.50
C LEU A 197 8.68 -3.11 -20.98
N VAL A 198 7.83 -2.18 -20.61
CA VAL A 198 8.25 -0.86 -20.10
C VAL A 198 9.05 -0.99 -18.82
N THR A 199 8.53 -1.73 -17.84
CA THR A 199 9.16 -1.80 -16.50
C THR A 199 10.41 -2.64 -16.45
N ASN A 200 10.52 -3.71 -17.28
CA ASN A 200 11.71 -4.58 -17.27
C ASN A 200 12.76 -4.14 -18.30
N ILE A 201 12.35 -3.73 -19.50
CA ILE A 201 13.29 -3.46 -20.60
C ILE A 201 13.66 -1.98 -20.67
N LEU A 202 12.67 -1.06 -20.61
CA LEU A 202 12.97 0.37 -20.74
C LEU A 202 13.50 0.96 -19.43
N ILE A 203 12.86 0.66 -18.30
CA ILE A 203 13.18 1.26 -17.00
C ILE A 203 14.15 0.39 -16.20
N GLY A 204 14.11 -0.94 -16.37
CA GLY A 204 14.91 -1.87 -15.59
C GLY A 204 14.53 -1.93 -14.10
N ALA A 205 13.28 -1.60 -13.75
CA ALA A 205 12.84 -1.56 -12.37
C ALA A 205 12.71 -2.95 -11.72
N TYR A 206 12.40 -3.99 -12.52
CA TYR A 206 12.19 -5.36 -12.04
C TYR A 206 13.00 -6.38 -12.86
N PRO A 207 14.32 -6.32 -12.86
CA PRO A 207 15.14 -7.18 -13.72
C PRO A 207 14.93 -8.66 -13.42
N GLY A 208 14.79 -9.47 -14.49
CA GLY A 208 14.60 -10.92 -14.36
C GLY A 208 13.20 -11.40 -14.03
N HIS A 209 12.23 -10.52 -13.81
CA HIS A 209 10.86 -10.90 -13.39
C HIS A 209 9.78 -10.62 -14.44
N PHE A 210 10.15 -10.64 -15.72
CA PHE A 210 9.28 -10.27 -16.84
C PHE A 210 7.91 -11.00 -16.82
N PHE A 211 7.90 -12.33 -16.77
CA PHE A 211 6.65 -13.11 -16.79
C PHE A 211 5.80 -12.91 -15.52
N ALA A 212 6.44 -12.71 -14.37
CA ALA A 212 5.73 -12.41 -13.14
C ALA A 212 5.04 -11.04 -13.21
N VAL A 213 5.73 -10.02 -13.69
CA VAL A 213 5.18 -8.67 -13.89
C VAL A 213 4.05 -8.71 -14.93
N TRP A 214 4.26 -9.41 -16.05
CA TRP A 214 3.23 -9.57 -17.08
C TRP A 214 1.97 -10.22 -16.52
N GLY A 215 2.10 -11.36 -15.83
CA GLY A 215 0.97 -12.07 -15.25
C GLY A 215 0.20 -11.25 -14.22
N VAL A 216 0.94 -10.62 -13.29
CA VAL A 216 0.34 -9.77 -12.23
C VAL A 216 -0.35 -8.55 -12.84
N ALA A 217 0.30 -7.86 -13.79
CA ALA A 217 -0.28 -6.69 -14.43
C ALA A 217 -1.54 -7.06 -15.25
N THR A 218 -1.51 -8.17 -15.98
CA THR A 218 -2.68 -8.70 -16.71
C THR A 218 -3.82 -8.97 -15.75
N LEU A 219 -3.56 -9.73 -14.67
CA LEU A 219 -4.57 -10.05 -13.67
C LEU A 219 -5.15 -8.80 -13.03
N PHE A 220 -4.30 -7.80 -12.74
CA PHE A 220 -4.71 -6.54 -12.14
C PHE A 220 -5.67 -5.75 -13.05
N VAL A 221 -5.34 -5.60 -14.33
CA VAL A 221 -6.21 -4.93 -15.32
C VAL A 221 -7.54 -5.65 -15.46
N LEU A 222 -7.51 -6.99 -15.52
CA LEU A 222 -8.73 -7.80 -15.62
C LEU A 222 -9.58 -7.75 -14.34
N ALA A 223 -8.96 -7.72 -13.18
CA ALA A 223 -9.68 -7.60 -11.90
C ALA A 223 -10.45 -6.28 -11.77
N ILE A 224 -10.03 -5.23 -12.47
CA ILE A 224 -10.75 -3.96 -12.57
C ILE A 224 -11.74 -4.01 -13.75
N GLY A 225 -11.30 -4.46 -14.91
CA GLY A 225 -12.07 -4.40 -16.14
C GLY A 225 -13.29 -5.33 -16.15
N LEU A 226 -13.17 -6.56 -15.65
CA LEU A 226 -14.29 -7.52 -15.66
C LEU A 226 -15.49 -7.10 -14.83
N PRO A 227 -15.35 -6.60 -13.58
CA PRO A 227 -16.49 -6.07 -12.84
C PRO A 227 -17.15 -4.87 -13.55
N ILE A 228 -16.36 -3.99 -14.17
CA ILE A 228 -16.90 -2.87 -14.92
C ILE A 228 -17.69 -3.37 -16.13
N ALA A 229 -17.16 -4.34 -16.87
CA ALA A 229 -17.87 -4.97 -17.99
C ALA A 229 -19.19 -5.59 -17.52
N ALA A 230 -19.22 -6.25 -16.35
CA ALA A 230 -20.43 -6.79 -15.76
C ALA A 230 -21.44 -5.68 -15.41
N PHE A 231 -21.01 -4.57 -14.81
CA PHE A 231 -21.90 -3.42 -14.55
C PHE A 231 -22.43 -2.80 -15.85
N GLN A 232 -21.63 -2.78 -16.93
CA GLN A 232 -22.05 -2.28 -18.22
C GLN A 232 -23.12 -3.19 -18.86
N VAL A 233 -23.08 -4.50 -18.65
CA VAL A 233 -24.13 -5.43 -19.10
C VAL A 233 -25.45 -5.15 -18.39
N ILE A 234 -25.42 -4.88 -17.08
CA ILE A 234 -26.62 -4.70 -16.27
C ILE A 234 -27.19 -3.27 -16.41
N PHE A 235 -26.33 -2.27 -16.36
CA PHE A 235 -26.72 -0.84 -16.24
C PHE A 235 -26.37 -0.01 -17.48
N GLY A 236 -25.83 -0.63 -18.55
CA GLY A 236 -25.40 0.09 -19.75
C GLY A 236 -24.29 1.12 -19.43
N LEU A 237 -24.40 2.30 -19.99
CA LEU A 237 -23.42 3.37 -19.77
C LEU A 237 -23.30 3.80 -18.30
N ALA A 238 -24.37 3.72 -17.51
CA ALA A 238 -24.34 4.02 -16.10
C ALA A 238 -23.43 3.03 -15.32
N GLY A 239 -23.29 1.79 -15.78
CA GLY A 239 -22.36 0.82 -15.22
C GLY A 239 -20.90 1.25 -15.28
N THR A 240 -20.52 1.99 -16.31
CA THR A 240 -19.18 2.61 -16.38
C THR A 240 -18.95 3.59 -15.24
N ALA A 241 -19.91 4.49 -15.00
CA ALA A 241 -19.82 5.47 -13.92
C ALA A 241 -19.75 4.80 -12.55
N ILE A 242 -20.56 3.76 -12.32
CA ILE A 242 -20.53 2.94 -11.10
C ILE A 242 -19.13 2.35 -10.88
N GLY A 243 -18.53 1.76 -11.92
CA GLY A 243 -17.19 1.18 -11.86
C GLY A 243 -16.13 2.23 -11.53
N TRP A 244 -16.16 3.39 -12.15
CA TRP A 244 -15.23 4.48 -11.87
C TRP A 244 -15.35 4.98 -10.42
N ILE A 245 -16.56 5.18 -9.92
CA ILE A 245 -16.80 5.58 -8.53
C ILE A 245 -16.25 4.51 -7.57
N LEU A 246 -16.56 3.23 -7.82
CA LEU A 246 -16.12 2.15 -6.97
C LEU A 246 -14.58 2.05 -6.89
N PHE A 247 -13.90 2.05 -8.02
CA PHE A 247 -12.46 1.83 -8.05
C PHE A 247 -11.63 3.08 -7.77
N LEU A 248 -12.04 4.27 -8.25
CA LEU A 248 -11.27 5.51 -8.03
C LEU A 248 -11.62 6.19 -6.72
N VAL A 249 -12.92 6.32 -6.40
CA VAL A 249 -13.34 7.10 -5.23
C VAL A 249 -13.23 6.28 -3.95
N ILE A 250 -13.64 5.01 -3.99
CA ILE A 250 -13.65 4.13 -2.81
C ILE A 250 -12.37 3.29 -2.76
N GLY A 251 -11.96 2.68 -3.88
CA GLY A 251 -10.85 1.72 -3.93
C GLY A 251 -9.49 2.35 -3.67
N ASN A 252 -9.20 3.53 -4.22
CA ASN A 252 -7.90 4.16 -4.10
C ASN A 252 -7.59 4.60 -2.65
N PRO A 253 -8.45 5.34 -1.93
CA PRO A 253 -8.21 5.65 -0.52
C PRO A 253 -8.21 4.43 0.38
N ALA A 254 -9.10 3.46 0.14
CA ALA A 254 -9.22 2.25 0.94
C ALA A 254 -7.99 1.32 0.84
N SER A 255 -7.26 1.35 -0.28
CA SER A 255 -6.02 0.57 -0.46
C SER A 255 -4.84 1.09 0.35
N GLY A 256 -4.94 2.28 0.97
CA GLY A 256 -3.84 2.94 1.67
C GLY A 256 -2.82 3.61 0.75
N GLY A 257 -2.94 3.45 -0.57
CA GLY A 257 -2.09 4.07 -1.59
C GLY A 257 -0.60 3.90 -1.30
N SER A 258 0.15 5.00 -1.29
CA SER A 258 1.58 5.04 -0.95
C SER A 258 1.86 5.05 0.57
N SER A 259 0.83 4.98 1.41
CA SER A 259 0.97 5.06 2.87
C SER A 259 1.28 3.70 3.49
N ALA A 260 2.01 3.69 4.61
CA ALA A 260 2.23 2.47 5.39
C ALA A 260 0.91 1.93 5.95
N PRO A 261 0.70 0.59 6.00
CA PRO A 261 -0.57 -0.04 6.40
C PRO A 261 -1.10 0.43 7.77
N HIS A 262 -0.23 0.81 8.69
CA HIS A 262 -0.60 1.34 10.01
C HIS A 262 -1.16 2.77 10.00
N ARG A 263 -1.11 3.46 8.83
CA ARG A 263 -1.73 4.79 8.65
C ARG A 263 -3.20 4.72 8.23
N SER A 264 -3.61 3.65 7.56
CA SER A 264 -4.96 3.51 7.01
C SER A 264 -6.04 3.18 8.03
N ARG A 265 -5.66 2.85 9.28
CA ARG A 265 -6.63 2.51 10.34
C ARG A 265 -7.56 3.66 10.74
N ALA A 266 -7.22 4.91 10.36
CA ALA A 266 -8.08 6.08 10.60
C ALA A 266 -9.20 6.25 9.54
N SER A 267 -9.17 5.48 8.44
CA SER A 267 -10.10 5.61 7.31
C SER A 267 -11.02 4.40 7.12
N GLY A 268 -11.49 3.80 8.21
CA GLY A 268 -12.70 2.98 8.15
C GLY A 268 -12.57 1.57 7.57
N ASP A 269 -11.42 0.90 7.65
CA ASP A 269 -11.35 -0.53 7.37
C ASP A 269 -11.36 -1.38 8.65
N PRO A 270 -12.51 -1.97 9.03
CA PRO A 270 -12.62 -2.86 10.18
C PRO A 270 -12.02 -4.26 9.92
N SER A 271 -11.58 -4.57 8.69
CA SER A 271 -11.20 -5.93 8.30
C SER A 271 -9.70 -6.22 8.39
N VAL A 272 -8.84 -5.21 8.45
CA VAL A 272 -7.41 -5.42 8.70
C VAL A 272 -7.19 -5.66 10.19
N LYS A 273 -7.54 -6.86 10.64
CA LYS A 273 -7.10 -7.34 11.95
C LYS A 273 -5.59 -7.35 11.96
N SER A 274 -4.99 -6.52 12.81
CA SER A 274 -3.58 -6.65 13.15
C SER A 274 -3.35 -8.09 13.57
N CYS A 275 -2.57 -8.86 12.81
CA CYS A 275 -2.01 -10.08 13.37
C CYS A 275 -1.31 -9.66 14.66
N PRO A 276 -1.64 -10.25 15.82
CA PRO A 276 -0.89 -9.98 17.03
C PRO A 276 0.57 -10.33 16.73
N PRO A 277 1.54 -9.55 17.24
CA PRO A 277 2.94 -9.90 17.11
C PRO A 277 3.08 -11.32 17.64
N VAL A 278 3.62 -12.21 16.82
CA VAL A 278 3.96 -13.57 17.26
C VAL A 278 4.86 -13.40 18.49
N PRO A 279 4.46 -13.86 19.67
CA PRO A 279 5.33 -13.77 20.83
C PRO A 279 6.63 -14.49 20.50
N PRO A 280 7.80 -13.99 20.93
CA PRO A 280 9.04 -14.70 20.77
C PRO A 280 8.85 -16.06 21.46
N SER A 281 8.99 -17.13 20.70
CA SER A 281 8.95 -18.50 21.24
C SER A 281 9.84 -18.55 22.48
N PRO A 282 9.35 -19.02 23.63
CA PRO A 282 10.19 -19.17 24.80
C PRO A 282 11.33 -20.13 24.43
N PRO A 283 12.53 -19.91 24.95
CA PRO A 283 13.60 -20.87 24.76
C PRO A 283 13.11 -22.24 25.29
N CYS A 284 13.25 -23.25 24.46
CA CYS A 284 13.03 -24.64 24.89
C CYS A 284 13.90 -24.89 26.11
N VAL A 285 13.34 -24.79 27.31
CA VAL A 285 13.91 -25.34 28.51
C VAL A 285 13.63 -26.82 28.41
N THR A 286 14.64 -27.56 27.94
CA THR A 286 14.66 -29.01 28.03
C THR A 286 14.77 -29.33 29.52
N SER A 287 13.65 -29.46 30.19
CA SER A 287 13.62 -30.07 31.51
C SER A 287 13.86 -31.59 31.34
N CYS A 288 15.11 -32.01 31.45
CA CYS A 288 15.42 -33.39 31.74
C CYS A 288 14.91 -33.68 33.14
N THR A 289 13.68 -34.15 33.26
CA THR A 289 13.22 -34.88 34.45
C THR A 289 13.71 -36.30 34.32
N SER A 290 14.88 -36.58 34.92
CA SER A 290 15.30 -37.92 35.26
C SER A 290 14.41 -38.42 36.41
N THR A 291 13.38 -39.20 36.10
CA THR A 291 12.70 -40.02 37.08
C THR A 291 13.59 -41.21 37.41
N GLY A 292 14.38 -41.03 38.47
CA GLY A 292 15.04 -42.16 39.12
C GLY A 292 14.01 -42.94 39.89
N THR A 293 13.77 -44.17 39.46
CA THR A 293 13.06 -45.17 40.25
C THR A 293 14.03 -45.80 41.24
N GLY A 294 13.56 -45.87 42.45
CA GLY A 294 14.24 -46.20 43.69
C GLY A 294 14.54 -47.66 43.94
N PRO A 295 14.79 -48.04 45.19
CA PRO A 295 15.77 -49.05 45.55
C PRO A 295 15.20 -50.46 45.69
N LEU A 296 16.03 -51.46 45.43
CA LEU A 296 15.78 -52.80 45.89
C LEU A 296 16.91 -53.21 46.84
N THR A 297 16.53 -53.45 48.08
CA THR A 297 17.20 -54.22 49.09
C THR A 297 16.88 -55.70 48.89
N PRO A 298 17.53 -56.62 49.55
CA PRO A 298 18.48 -56.60 50.66
C PRO A 298 19.93 -56.89 50.29
#